data_afb037c9abcef288dda9af2b76b80252
#
_entry.id   afb037c9abcef288dda9af2b76b80252
#
_cell.length_a   1.000
_cell.length_b   1.000
_cell.length_c   1.000
_cell.angle_alpha   90.00
_cell.angle_beta   90.00
_cell.angle_gamma   90.00
#
_symmetry.space_group_name_H-M   'P 1'
#
loop_
_entity.id
_entity.type
_entity.pdbx_description
1 polymer ?
#
loop_
_entity_poly.entity_id
_entity_poly.type
_entity_poly.pdbx_seq_one_letter_code
_entity_poly.pdbx_strand_id
1 'polypeptide(L)'
;MPGKARWGQVWWADLGLDEHKRIAVVSENGWNELFSSVVGVRLSMSTRRDPGPGFPLVSERPRVVAVCGEVTSIHEDALVEPVGTLLPAQMRAIAVGLLEVTQLHRLLGITHPEIADRIGERRRR
;
A
#
# COMPACT_ATOMS: atom_id res chain seq x y z
N MET A 1 -7.66 -14.79 14.81
CA MET A 1 -7.63 -15.93 13.88
C MET A 1 -6.86 -15.58 12.63
N PRO A 2 -5.91 -16.43 12.20
CA PRO A 2 -5.26 -16.24 10.92
C PRO A 2 -6.28 -16.19 9.80
N GLY A 3 -6.01 -15.42 8.78
CA GLY A 3 -6.86 -15.35 7.60
C GLY A 3 -8.02 -14.39 7.65
N LYS A 4 -8.16 -13.60 8.71
CA LYS A 4 -9.26 -12.62 8.78
C LYS A 4 -9.14 -11.50 7.77
N ALA A 5 -7.94 -11.12 7.36
CA ALA A 5 -7.72 -10.05 6.40
C ALA A 5 -7.62 -10.60 4.98
N ARG A 6 -8.18 -9.86 4.03
CA ARG A 6 -8.23 -10.25 2.62
C ARG A 6 -7.51 -9.21 1.77
N TRP A 7 -6.89 -9.67 0.69
CA TRP A 7 -6.24 -8.81 -0.30
C TRP A 7 -7.20 -7.71 -0.78
N GLY A 8 -6.71 -6.48 -0.76
CA GLY A 8 -7.50 -5.31 -1.20
C GLY A 8 -8.36 -4.68 -0.13
N GLN A 9 -8.47 -5.30 1.05
CA GLN A 9 -9.16 -4.66 2.16
C GLN A 9 -8.33 -3.54 2.75
N VAL A 10 -9.02 -2.52 3.25
CA VAL A 10 -8.42 -1.47 4.06
C VAL A 10 -8.78 -1.75 5.51
N TRP A 11 -7.78 -1.81 6.36
CA TRP A 11 -7.94 -2.03 7.80
C TRP A 11 -7.44 -0.85 8.60
N TRP A 12 -8.14 -0.55 9.66
CA TRP A 12 -7.67 0.33 10.70
C TRP A 12 -6.73 -0.49 11.58
N ALA A 13 -5.45 -0.09 11.64
CA ALA A 13 -4.43 -0.86 12.33
C ALA A 13 -3.80 -0.07 13.47
N ASP A 14 -3.54 -0.75 14.59
CA ASP A 14 -2.81 -0.20 15.73
C ASP A 14 -1.33 -0.51 15.53
N LEU A 15 -0.54 0.52 15.23
CA LEU A 15 0.90 0.40 14.99
C LEU A 15 1.74 0.69 16.24
N GLY A 16 1.10 0.73 17.42
CA GLY A 16 1.78 1.02 18.68
C GLY A 16 1.81 2.50 19.00
N LEU A 17 2.16 2.85 20.26
CA LEU A 17 2.29 4.23 20.73
C LEU A 17 1.03 5.09 20.43
N ASP A 18 -0.15 4.47 20.58
CA ASP A 18 -1.44 5.10 20.27
C ASP A 18 -1.58 5.57 18.83
N GLU A 19 -0.78 5.00 17.93
CA GLU A 19 -0.81 5.34 16.52
C GLU A 19 -1.67 4.35 15.75
N HIS A 20 -2.80 4.84 15.23
CA HIS A 20 -3.68 4.07 14.35
C HIS A 20 -3.58 4.61 12.93
N LYS A 21 -3.45 3.71 11.95
CA LYS A 21 -3.35 4.08 10.55
C LYS A 21 -4.24 3.20 9.69
N ARG A 22 -4.68 3.73 8.57
CA ARG A 22 -5.34 2.94 7.54
C ARG A 22 -4.28 2.21 6.72
N ILE A 23 -4.49 0.91 6.56
CA ILE A 23 -3.54 0.04 5.87
C ILE A 23 -4.30 -0.71 4.77
N ALA A 24 -3.77 -0.68 3.55
CA ALA A 24 -4.26 -1.51 2.46
C ALA A 24 -3.53 -2.85 2.50
N VAL A 25 -4.27 -3.95 2.52
CA VAL A 25 -3.69 -5.29 2.50
C VAL A 25 -3.28 -5.62 1.07
N VAL A 26 -2.00 -5.82 0.85
CA VAL A 26 -1.43 -6.12 -0.47
C VAL A 26 -0.90 -7.54 -0.58
N SER A 27 -0.89 -8.30 0.52
CA SER A 27 -0.50 -9.70 0.48
C SER A 27 -1.66 -10.57 -0.02
N GLU A 28 -1.29 -11.62 -0.74
CA GLU A 28 -2.21 -12.56 -1.37
C GLU A 28 -2.97 -13.36 -0.31
N ASN A 29 -4.22 -13.74 -0.61
CA ASN A 29 -5.10 -14.40 0.34
C ASN A 29 -4.56 -15.72 0.88
N GLY A 30 -3.89 -16.52 0.06
CA GLY A 30 -3.26 -17.75 0.53
C GLY A 30 -2.19 -17.48 1.57
N TRP A 31 -1.39 -16.42 1.37
CA TRP A 31 -0.43 -15.97 2.38
C TRP A 31 -1.15 -15.57 3.67
N ASN A 32 -2.19 -14.74 3.53
CA ASN A 32 -2.94 -14.23 4.69
C ASN A 32 -3.61 -15.35 5.50
N GLU A 33 -3.99 -16.45 4.84
CA GLU A 33 -4.59 -17.60 5.51
C GLU A 33 -3.56 -18.45 6.26
N LEU A 34 -2.31 -18.49 5.77
CA LEU A 34 -1.27 -19.33 6.32
C LEU A 34 -0.46 -18.66 7.43
N PHE A 35 -0.34 -17.35 7.40
CA PHE A 35 0.53 -16.62 8.32
C PHE A 35 -0.26 -15.68 9.22
N SER A 36 0.31 -15.39 10.39
CA SER A 36 -0.30 -14.47 11.36
C SER A 36 -0.05 -13.01 11.04
N SER A 37 0.60 -12.74 9.93
CA SER A 37 0.91 -11.38 9.48
C SER A 37 0.47 -11.17 8.06
N VAL A 38 0.09 -9.94 7.74
CA VAL A 38 -0.20 -9.50 6.38
C VAL A 38 0.82 -8.47 5.96
N VAL A 39 0.98 -8.27 4.65
CA VAL A 39 1.77 -7.16 4.13
C VAL A 39 0.81 -6.02 3.83
N GLY A 40 1.09 -4.86 4.39
CA GLY A 40 0.24 -3.69 4.24
C GLY A 40 0.98 -2.47 3.78
N VAL A 41 0.25 -1.58 3.11
CA VAL A 41 0.73 -0.28 2.66
C VAL A 41 -0.09 0.79 3.36
N ARG A 42 0.59 1.74 3.98
CA ARG A 42 -0.08 2.84 4.67
C ARG A 42 -0.82 3.74 3.68
N LEU A 43 -2.03 4.11 4.04
CA LEU A 43 -2.83 5.10 3.31
C LEU A 43 -2.85 6.41 4.08
N SER A 44 -2.54 7.51 3.40
CA SER A 44 -2.49 8.84 3.99
C SER A 44 -3.64 9.69 3.47
N MET A 45 -4.35 10.36 4.38
CA MET A 45 -5.37 11.35 4.04
C MET A 45 -4.87 12.77 4.24
N SER A 46 -3.57 12.94 4.50
CA SER A 46 -2.98 14.27 4.68
C SER A 46 -3.02 15.06 3.37
N THR A 47 -3.52 16.30 3.46
CA THR A 47 -3.53 17.22 2.32
C THR A 47 -2.14 17.73 1.95
N ARG A 48 -1.15 17.48 2.82
CA ARG A 48 0.24 17.90 2.58
C ARG A 48 0.99 16.93 1.69
N ARG A 49 0.43 15.75 1.44
CA ARG A 49 1.09 14.74 0.63
C ARG A 49 0.53 14.79 -0.78
N ASP A 50 1.38 15.17 -1.74
CA ASP A 50 1.02 15.21 -3.13
C ASP A 50 1.23 13.85 -3.81
N PRO A 51 0.32 13.44 -4.70
CA PRO A 51 0.54 12.25 -5.52
C PRO A 51 1.78 12.40 -6.39
N GLY A 52 2.43 11.28 -6.67
CA GLY A 52 3.61 11.23 -7.51
C GLY A 52 4.19 9.83 -7.50
N PRO A 53 5.37 9.61 -8.12
CA PRO A 53 6.01 8.31 -8.10
C PRO A 53 6.23 7.80 -6.67
N GLY A 54 5.76 6.59 -6.39
CA GLY A 54 5.80 6.02 -5.04
C GLY A 54 4.67 6.49 -4.12
N PHE A 55 3.86 7.47 -4.56
CA PHE A 55 2.73 8.01 -3.81
C PHE A 55 1.49 8.07 -4.71
N PRO A 56 0.95 6.92 -5.14
CA PRO A 56 -0.20 6.94 -6.04
C PRO A 56 -1.45 7.47 -5.36
N LEU A 57 -2.23 8.24 -6.10
CA LEU A 57 -3.56 8.67 -5.66
C LEU A 57 -4.49 7.46 -5.71
N VAL A 58 -5.08 7.14 -4.56
CA VAL A 58 -6.01 6.01 -4.42
C VAL A 58 -7.45 6.47 -4.52
N SER A 59 -7.75 7.63 -3.94
CA SER A 59 -9.08 8.23 -3.98
C SER A 59 -8.95 9.74 -4.02
N GLU A 60 -9.88 10.40 -4.72
CA GLU A 60 -9.93 11.86 -4.79
C GLU A 60 -10.85 12.48 -3.74
N ARG A 61 -11.92 11.77 -3.37
CA ARG A 61 -12.93 12.29 -2.44
C ARG A 61 -13.39 11.20 -1.47
N PRO A 62 -12.81 11.12 -0.26
CA PRO A 62 -11.71 11.96 0.25
C PRO A 62 -10.40 11.68 -0.47
N ARG A 63 -9.49 12.63 -0.44
CA ARG A 63 -8.16 12.45 -1.03
C ARG A 63 -7.36 11.47 -0.20
N VAL A 64 -6.97 10.37 -0.80
CA VAL A 64 -6.16 9.33 -0.17
C VAL A 64 -4.99 8.99 -1.08
N VAL A 65 -3.80 9.01 -0.51
CA VAL A 65 -2.55 8.69 -1.21
C VAL A 65 -1.92 7.48 -0.51
N ALA A 66 -1.49 6.49 -1.27
CA ALA A 66 -0.75 5.36 -0.71
C ALA A 66 0.72 5.74 -0.54
N VAL A 67 1.29 5.41 0.60
CA VAL A 67 2.70 5.68 0.90
C VAL A 67 3.47 4.38 0.67
N CYS A 68 3.86 4.15 -0.57
CA CYS A 68 4.41 2.85 -0.99
C CYS A 68 5.80 2.56 -0.43
N GLY A 69 6.51 3.57 0.05
CA GLY A 69 7.75 3.39 0.78
C GLY A 69 7.55 2.89 2.21
N GLU A 70 6.33 2.93 2.73
CA GLU A 70 5.98 2.44 4.07
C GLU A 70 5.20 1.12 4.00
N VAL A 71 5.64 0.22 3.14
CA VAL A 71 5.14 -1.15 3.11
C VAL A 71 5.73 -1.92 4.28
N THR A 72 4.90 -2.67 5.00
CA THR A 72 5.36 -3.37 6.20
C THR A 72 4.54 -4.62 6.47
N SER A 73 5.14 -5.52 7.25
CA SER A 73 4.45 -6.68 7.79
C SER A 73 3.70 -6.26 9.06
N ILE A 74 2.43 -6.62 9.13
CA ILE A 74 1.55 -6.26 10.25
C ILE A 74 0.95 -7.52 10.83
N HIS A 75 1.19 -7.76 12.12
CA HIS A 75 0.58 -8.90 12.81
C HIS A 75 -0.93 -8.72 12.84
N GLU A 76 -1.68 -9.79 12.64
CA GLU A 76 -3.14 -9.73 12.59
C GLU A 76 -3.78 -9.18 13.86
N ASP A 77 -3.12 -9.33 15.01
CA ASP A 77 -3.61 -8.77 16.27
C ASP A 77 -3.61 -7.25 16.28
N ALA A 78 -2.82 -6.62 15.41
CA ALA A 78 -2.78 -5.17 15.26
C ALA A 78 -3.89 -4.65 14.34
N LEU A 79 -4.58 -5.53 13.62
CA LEU A 79 -5.70 -5.16 12.75
C LEU A 79 -6.96 -5.02 13.59
N VAL A 80 -7.44 -3.78 13.72
CA VAL A 80 -8.55 -3.44 14.62
C VAL A 80 -9.89 -3.73 13.97
N GLU A 81 -10.13 -3.13 12.80
CA GLU A 81 -11.38 -3.32 12.07
C GLU A 81 -11.19 -3.05 10.58
N PRO A 82 -11.94 -3.77 9.72
CA PRO A 82 -11.95 -3.44 8.30
C PRO A 82 -12.77 -2.17 8.08
N VAL A 83 -12.27 -1.26 7.25
CA VAL A 83 -12.94 0.00 6.96
C VAL A 83 -13.36 0.13 5.49
N GLY A 84 -12.99 -0.81 4.65
CA GLY A 84 -13.39 -0.79 3.26
C GLY A 84 -12.66 -1.82 2.42
N THR A 85 -12.97 -1.81 1.14
CA THR A 85 -12.33 -2.65 0.13
C THR A 85 -11.98 -1.77 -1.06
N LEU A 86 -10.75 -1.86 -1.52
CA LEU A 86 -10.28 -1.10 -2.68
C LEU A 86 -10.76 -1.74 -3.98
N LEU A 87 -11.05 -0.90 -4.95
CA LEU A 87 -11.39 -1.33 -6.30
C LEU A 87 -10.13 -1.85 -7.02
N PRO A 88 -10.29 -2.71 -8.04
CA PRO A 88 -9.13 -3.19 -8.80
C PRO A 88 -8.23 -2.08 -9.36
N ALA A 89 -8.82 -0.98 -9.84
CA ALA A 89 -8.05 0.17 -10.34
C ALA A 89 -7.20 0.82 -9.24
N GLN A 90 -7.73 0.87 -8.02
CA GLN A 90 -7.00 1.41 -6.86
C GLN A 90 -5.86 0.50 -6.46
N MET A 91 -6.08 -0.82 -6.46
CA MET A 91 -5.02 -1.79 -6.19
C MET A 91 -3.94 -1.75 -7.27
N ARG A 92 -4.34 -1.54 -8.53
CA ARG A 92 -3.39 -1.35 -9.62
C ARG A 92 -2.50 -0.13 -9.38
N ALA A 93 -3.07 0.98 -8.95
CA ALA A 93 -2.30 2.19 -8.64
C ALA A 93 -1.26 1.93 -7.54
N ILE A 94 -1.65 1.19 -6.50
CA ILE A 94 -0.73 0.81 -5.42
C ILE A 94 0.39 -0.10 -5.96
N ALA A 95 0.06 -1.05 -6.83
CA ALA A 95 1.05 -1.93 -7.45
C ALA A 95 2.10 -1.13 -8.22
N VAL A 96 1.66 -0.16 -9.02
CA VAL A 96 2.56 0.74 -9.74
C VAL A 96 3.49 1.46 -8.76
N GLY A 97 2.93 2.04 -7.70
CA GLY A 97 3.72 2.76 -6.69
C GLY A 97 4.73 1.86 -5.97
N LEU A 98 4.36 0.63 -5.66
CA LEU A 98 5.27 -0.34 -5.03
C LEU A 98 6.43 -0.70 -5.96
N LEU A 99 6.16 -0.89 -7.24
CA LEU A 99 7.21 -1.19 -8.22
C LEU A 99 8.11 0.02 -8.44
N GLU A 100 7.56 1.23 -8.40
CA GLU A 100 8.37 2.45 -8.50
C GLU A 100 9.37 2.57 -7.35
N VAL A 101 8.91 2.32 -6.13
CA VAL A 101 9.77 2.41 -4.94
C VAL A 101 10.83 1.31 -4.92
N THR A 102 10.47 0.10 -5.31
CA THR A 102 11.36 -1.06 -5.21
C THR A 102 12.17 -1.32 -6.47
N GLN A 103 11.66 -0.92 -7.64
CA GLN A 103 12.26 -1.20 -8.95
C GLN A 103 12.46 -2.70 -9.22
N LEU A 104 11.76 -3.58 -8.48
CA LEU A 104 11.92 -5.03 -8.59
C LEU A 104 11.51 -5.59 -9.96
N HIS A 105 10.55 -4.95 -10.63
CA HIS A 105 10.11 -5.35 -11.96
C HIS A 105 11.26 -5.35 -12.98
N ARG A 106 12.27 -4.49 -12.78
CA ARG A 106 13.42 -4.40 -13.69
C ARG A 106 14.28 -5.66 -13.64
N LEU A 107 14.37 -6.31 -12.48
CA LEU A 107 15.12 -7.54 -12.33
C LEU A 107 14.49 -8.70 -13.12
N LEU A 108 13.21 -8.60 -13.40
CA LEU A 108 12.47 -9.58 -14.17
C LEU A 108 12.34 -9.21 -15.65
N GLY A 109 12.99 -8.10 -16.07
CA GLY A 109 12.89 -7.61 -17.44
C GLY A 109 11.53 -7.05 -17.81
N ILE A 110 10.72 -6.69 -16.82
CA ILE A 110 9.38 -6.13 -17.03
C ILE A 110 9.49 -4.61 -17.08
N THR A 111 8.91 -4.01 -18.13
CA THR A 111 8.79 -2.55 -18.24
C THR A 111 7.33 -2.20 -18.46
N HIS A 112 6.91 -1.06 -17.92
CA HIS A 112 5.55 -0.58 -18.08
C HIS A 112 5.55 0.94 -18.08
N PRO A 113 4.82 1.59 -19.02
CA PRO A 113 4.87 3.06 -19.16
C PRO A 113 4.37 3.82 -17.93
N GLU A 114 3.51 3.21 -17.11
CA GLU A 114 3.00 3.83 -15.88
C GLU A 114 4.03 3.85 -14.75
N ILE A 115 5.07 3.01 -14.83
CA ILE A 115 6.04 2.85 -13.75
C ILE A 115 7.24 3.77 -13.99
N ALA A 116 7.42 4.75 -13.09
CA ALA A 116 8.56 5.66 -13.18
C ALA A 116 9.86 4.94 -12.80
N ASP A 117 10.88 5.08 -13.64
CA ASP A 117 12.15 4.38 -13.44
C ASP A 117 13.10 5.05 -12.47
N ARG A 118 12.98 6.36 -12.28
CA ARG A 118 13.98 7.13 -11.51
C ARG A 118 13.32 8.23 -10.69
N ILE A 119 12.75 7.86 -9.56
CA ILE A 119 12.08 8.82 -8.67
C ILE A 119 13.04 9.91 -8.19
N GLY A 120 14.25 9.52 -7.82
CA GLY A 120 15.24 10.45 -7.27
C GLY A 120 15.66 11.56 -8.20
N GLU A 121 15.75 11.30 -9.49
CA GLU A 121 16.10 12.32 -10.48
C GLU A 121 15.03 13.38 -10.63
N ARG A 122 13.75 12.99 -10.56
CA ARG A 122 12.66 13.96 -10.65
C ARG A 122 12.67 14.95 -9.50
N ARG A 123 13.06 14.50 -8.31
CA ARG A 123 13.11 15.36 -7.13
C ARG A 123 14.32 16.29 -7.09
N ARG A 124 15.36 15.97 -7.84
CA ARG A 124 16.56 16.79 -7.92
C ARG A 124 16.45 17.93 -8.94
N ARG A 125 15.46 17.86 -9.78
CA ARG A 125 15.17 18.90 -10.79
C ARG A 125 14.12 19.90 -10.28
#